data_d7b08d7c78345559bd1a053d753558d7
#
_entry.id   d7b08d7c78345559bd1a053d753558d7
#
_cell.length_a   1.000
_cell.length_b   1.000
_cell.length_c   1.000
_cell.angle_alpha   90.00
_cell.angle_beta   90.00
_cell.angle_gamma   90.00
#
_symmetry.space_group_name_H-M   'P 1'
#
loop_
_entity.id
_entity.type
_entity.pdbx_description
1 polymer ?
#
loop_
_entity_poly.entity_id
_entity_poly.type
_entity_poly.pdbx_seq_one_letter_code
_entity_poly.pdbx_strand_id
1 'polypeptide(L)'
;MIEIARVGEGDLAELLPLMRGYCDFYEVSPSDEALLALSGALIADPEHEGVQLVARDDGAAVGFATIYWTWATTIAARIGIMNDLFVAPAARGSGAAEALIRACLDECRRHGAALLTWQTAKDNERAQRLYDRLGGRRSEWLDYSLAVDP
;
A
#
# COMPACT_ATOMS: atom_id res chain seq x y z
N MET A 1 -10.30 6.61 16.92
CA MET A 1 -10.87 5.58 16.02
C MET A 1 -10.23 5.69 14.66
N ILE A 2 -9.81 4.58 14.10
CA ILE A 2 -9.17 4.55 12.78
C ILE A 2 -10.25 4.54 11.68
N GLU A 3 -10.15 5.50 10.77
CA GLU A 3 -11.01 5.59 9.60
C GLU A 3 -10.17 5.44 8.34
N ILE A 4 -10.64 4.65 7.37
CA ILE A 4 -9.96 4.42 6.10
C ILE A 4 -10.82 4.98 4.97
N ALA A 5 -10.17 5.72 4.06
CA ALA A 5 -10.82 6.24 2.87
C ALA A 5 -9.88 6.18 1.67
N ARG A 6 -10.46 6.16 0.46
CA ARG A 6 -9.67 6.36 -0.76
C ARG A 6 -9.10 7.78 -0.77
N VAL A 7 -7.86 7.89 -1.20
CA VAL A 7 -7.20 9.18 -1.39
C VAL A 7 -7.84 9.91 -2.58
N GLY A 8 -8.22 11.15 -2.36
CA GLY A 8 -8.61 12.09 -3.40
C GLY A 8 -7.62 13.25 -3.48
N GLU A 9 -7.81 14.16 -4.43
CA GLU A 9 -6.91 15.31 -4.60
C GLU A 9 -6.81 16.19 -3.35
N GLY A 10 -7.87 16.30 -2.58
CA GLY A 10 -7.89 17.06 -1.32
C GLY A 10 -7.05 16.46 -0.21
N ASP A 11 -6.62 15.20 -0.33
CA ASP A 11 -5.83 14.50 0.67
C ASP A 11 -4.32 14.57 0.40
N LEU A 12 -3.90 15.05 -0.77
CA LEU A 12 -2.50 14.97 -1.22
C LEU A 12 -1.53 15.72 -0.30
N ALA A 13 -1.95 16.85 0.26
CA ALA A 13 -1.11 17.62 1.18
C ALA A 13 -0.76 16.85 2.46
N GLU A 14 -1.69 16.02 2.95
CA GLU A 14 -1.47 15.16 4.12
C GLU A 14 -0.81 13.83 3.76
N LEU A 15 -1.05 13.33 2.55
CA LEU A 15 -0.48 12.08 2.07
C LEU A 15 1.02 12.20 1.79
N LEU A 16 1.46 13.32 1.23
CA LEU A 16 2.85 13.51 0.82
C LEU A 16 3.85 13.28 1.97
N PRO A 17 3.66 13.82 3.19
CA PRO A 17 4.56 13.52 4.31
C PRO A 17 4.60 12.03 4.66
N LEU A 18 3.50 11.31 4.51
CA LEU A 18 3.45 9.87 4.75
C LEU A 18 4.24 9.10 3.68
N MET A 19 4.09 9.48 2.41
CA MET A 19 4.89 8.90 1.32
C MET A 19 6.38 9.19 1.51
N ARG A 20 6.73 10.39 1.99
CA ARG A 20 8.10 10.72 2.38
C ARG A 20 8.63 9.79 3.47
N GLY A 21 7.86 9.60 4.52
CA GLY A 21 8.22 8.70 5.62
C GLY A 21 8.45 7.27 5.15
N TYR A 22 7.62 6.79 4.23
CA TYR A 22 7.79 5.49 3.60
C TYR A 22 9.10 5.40 2.81
N CYS A 23 9.39 6.41 1.98
CA CYS A 23 10.62 6.47 1.20
C CYS A 23 11.87 6.59 2.09
N ASP A 24 11.80 7.37 3.15
CA ASP A 24 12.89 7.50 4.12
C ASP A 24 13.22 6.16 4.79
N PHE A 25 12.21 5.37 5.10
CA PHE A 25 12.39 4.03 5.65
C PHE A 25 13.20 3.13 4.71
N TYR A 26 13.02 3.28 3.39
CA TYR A 26 13.75 2.53 2.37
C TYR A 26 15.00 3.26 1.85
N GLU A 27 15.36 4.38 2.46
CA GLU A 27 16.56 5.17 2.11
C GLU A 27 16.58 5.62 0.64
N VAL A 28 15.42 6.01 0.11
CA VAL A 28 15.25 6.51 -1.26
C VAL A 28 14.60 7.90 -1.23
N SER A 29 14.82 8.69 -2.27
CA SER A 29 14.38 10.10 -2.32
C SER A 29 13.82 10.50 -3.69
N PRO A 30 12.73 9.88 -4.17
CA PRO A 30 12.05 10.41 -5.34
C PRO A 30 11.55 11.84 -5.03
N SER A 31 11.41 12.67 -6.05
CA SER A 31 10.95 14.05 -5.86
C SER A 31 9.49 14.09 -5.37
N ASP A 32 9.10 15.16 -4.70
CA ASP A 32 7.71 15.39 -4.31
C ASP A 32 6.80 15.41 -5.54
N GLU A 33 7.26 16.02 -6.63
CA GLU A 33 6.56 16.07 -7.90
C GLU A 33 6.26 14.67 -8.45
N ALA A 34 7.25 13.78 -8.42
CA ALA A 34 7.09 12.39 -8.88
C ALA A 34 6.11 11.62 -8.00
N LEU A 35 6.16 11.77 -6.68
CA LEU A 35 5.23 11.14 -5.75
C LEU A 35 3.79 11.64 -5.97
N LEU A 36 3.61 12.95 -6.12
CA LEU A 36 2.30 13.54 -6.39
C LEU A 36 1.75 13.10 -7.76
N ALA A 37 2.60 13.00 -8.77
CA ALA A 37 2.21 12.52 -10.09
C ALA A 37 1.73 11.07 -10.05
N LEU A 38 2.39 10.21 -9.26
CA LEU A 38 1.96 8.83 -9.03
C LEU A 38 0.55 8.81 -8.41
N SER A 39 0.33 9.55 -7.35
CA SER A 39 -0.98 9.63 -6.70
C SER A 39 -2.05 10.17 -7.64
N GLY A 40 -1.71 11.19 -8.43
CA GLY A 40 -2.62 11.76 -9.45
C GLY A 40 -3.03 10.74 -10.51
N ALA A 41 -2.11 9.89 -10.95
CA ALA A 41 -2.42 8.84 -11.92
C ALA A 41 -3.42 7.82 -11.37
N LEU A 42 -3.29 7.44 -10.11
CA LEU A 42 -4.22 6.51 -9.45
C LEU A 42 -5.59 7.15 -9.26
N ILE A 43 -5.63 8.41 -8.86
CA ILE A 43 -6.90 9.16 -8.71
C ILE A 43 -7.63 9.27 -10.06
N ALA A 44 -6.88 9.50 -11.15
CA ALA A 44 -7.45 9.67 -12.48
C ALA A 44 -8.03 8.37 -13.06
N ASP A 45 -7.46 7.20 -12.74
CA ASP A 45 -7.89 5.92 -13.30
C ASP A 45 -7.79 4.77 -12.28
N PRO A 46 -8.64 4.78 -11.25
CA PRO A 46 -8.58 3.76 -10.21
C PRO A 46 -8.97 2.36 -10.70
N GLU A 47 -9.69 2.25 -11.83
CA GLU A 47 -10.12 0.95 -12.38
C GLU A 47 -8.97 0.18 -13.04
N HIS A 48 -8.05 0.87 -13.69
CA HIS A 48 -6.94 0.23 -14.41
C HIS A 48 -5.61 0.32 -13.66
N GLU A 49 -5.34 1.45 -13.01
CA GLU A 49 -4.05 1.68 -12.33
C GLU A 49 -4.01 1.08 -10.93
N GLY A 50 -4.93 1.47 -10.09
CA GLY A 50 -4.97 1.09 -8.69
C GLY A 50 -5.56 2.17 -7.81
N VAL A 51 -5.44 2.00 -6.49
CA VAL A 51 -5.97 2.95 -5.51
C VAL A 51 -4.97 3.17 -4.38
N GLN A 52 -4.99 4.37 -3.80
CA GLN A 52 -4.37 4.64 -2.52
C GLN A 52 -5.43 4.83 -1.46
N LEU A 53 -5.14 4.34 -0.25
CA LEU A 53 -5.98 4.48 0.92
C LEU A 53 -5.23 5.27 1.98
N VAL A 54 -5.94 6.14 2.69
CA VAL A 54 -5.39 6.88 3.82
C VAL A 54 -6.10 6.43 5.10
N ALA A 55 -5.31 6.21 6.14
CA ALA A 55 -5.80 5.95 7.49
C ALA A 55 -5.74 7.24 8.29
N ARG A 56 -6.85 7.58 8.95
CA ARG A 56 -6.93 8.70 9.88
C ARG A 56 -7.28 8.21 11.28
N ASP A 57 -6.64 8.80 12.26
CA ASP A 57 -6.99 8.60 13.66
C ASP A 57 -7.46 9.95 14.22
N ASP A 58 -8.72 10.01 14.61
CA ASP A 58 -9.37 11.25 15.05
C ASP A 58 -9.14 12.43 14.08
N GLY A 59 -9.21 12.15 12.79
CA GLY A 59 -9.09 13.13 11.72
C GLY A 59 -7.67 13.37 11.21
N ALA A 60 -6.64 12.94 11.92
CA ALA A 60 -5.24 13.11 11.49
C ALA A 60 -4.78 11.93 10.62
N ALA A 61 -4.17 12.21 9.48
CA ALA A 61 -3.62 11.18 8.62
C ALA A 61 -2.41 10.52 9.29
N VAL A 62 -2.47 9.21 9.50
CA VAL A 62 -1.46 8.45 10.26
C VAL A 62 -0.82 7.31 9.46
N GLY A 63 -1.37 6.98 8.30
CA GLY A 63 -0.82 5.90 7.48
C GLY A 63 -1.47 5.85 6.10
N PHE A 64 -0.90 5.05 5.22
CA PHE A 64 -1.46 4.84 3.88
C PHE A 64 -1.10 3.46 3.34
N ALA A 65 -1.84 3.04 2.33
CA ALA A 65 -1.55 1.85 1.52
C ALA A 65 -1.75 2.19 0.05
N THR A 66 -0.98 1.53 -0.81
CA THR A 66 -1.13 1.64 -2.27
C THR A 66 -1.35 0.26 -2.86
N ILE A 67 -2.39 0.10 -3.65
CA ILE A 67 -2.70 -1.12 -4.38
C ILE A 67 -2.58 -0.83 -5.87
N TYR A 68 -1.86 -1.68 -6.61
CA TYR A 68 -1.84 -1.68 -8.07
C TYR A 68 -2.57 -2.92 -8.59
N TRP A 69 -3.32 -2.78 -9.67
CA TRP A 69 -4.01 -3.89 -10.30
C TRP A 69 -3.15 -4.53 -11.38
N THR A 70 -3.15 -5.86 -11.44
CA THR A 70 -2.48 -6.60 -12.50
C THR A 70 -3.18 -7.94 -12.75
N TRP A 71 -2.64 -8.73 -13.65
CA TRP A 71 -3.10 -10.08 -13.94
C TRP A 71 -2.13 -11.11 -13.36
N ALA A 72 -2.67 -12.22 -12.88
CA ALA A 72 -1.87 -13.41 -12.53
C ALA A 72 -2.25 -14.54 -13.49
N THR A 73 -1.35 -14.89 -14.39
CA THR A 73 -1.60 -15.90 -15.42
C THR A 73 -1.88 -17.26 -14.80
N THR A 74 -1.20 -17.63 -13.73
CA THR A 74 -1.31 -18.92 -13.07
C THR A 74 -2.70 -19.21 -12.52
N ILE A 75 -3.49 -18.19 -12.26
CA ILE A 75 -4.88 -18.31 -11.81
C ILE A 75 -5.86 -17.66 -12.79
N ALA A 76 -5.34 -17.10 -13.89
CA ALA A 76 -6.10 -16.42 -14.94
C ALA A 76 -7.08 -15.37 -14.38
N ALA A 77 -6.61 -14.57 -13.43
CA ALA A 77 -7.45 -13.60 -12.72
C ALA A 77 -6.71 -12.28 -12.46
N ARG A 78 -7.49 -11.23 -12.22
CA ARG A 78 -6.97 -9.97 -11.70
C ARG A 78 -6.54 -10.15 -10.25
N ILE A 79 -5.45 -9.50 -9.87
CA ILE A 79 -4.97 -9.45 -8.49
C ILE A 79 -4.63 -8.02 -8.13
N GLY A 80 -4.64 -7.74 -6.83
CA GLY A 80 -4.09 -6.51 -6.28
C GLY A 80 -2.71 -6.76 -5.71
N ILE A 81 -1.79 -5.83 -5.95
CA ILE A 81 -0.49 -5.79 -5.28
C ILE A 81 -0.51 -4.62 -4.29
N MET A 82 -0.46 -4.92 -3.01
CA MET A 82 -0.28 -3.88 -1.99
C MET A 82 1.20 -3.50 -1.99
N ASN A 83 1.54 -2.53 -2.84
CA ASN A 83 2.92 -2.13 -3.05
C ASN A 83 3.48 -1.36 -1.86
N ASP A 84 2.64 -0.58 -1.19
CA ASP A 84 3.03 0.21 -0.03
C ASP A 84 2.07 -0.04 1.12
N LEU A 85 2.62 -0.15 2.32
CA LEU A 85 1.88 -0.12 3.58
C LEU A 85 2.76 0.60 4.60
N PHE A 86 2.30 1.74 5.06
CA PHE A 86 3.06 2.57 6.00
C PHE A 86 2.16 3.16 7.07
N VAL A 87 2.63 3.10 8.30
CA VAL A 87 2.02 3.78 9.45
C VAL A 87 3.10 4.64 10.10
N ALA A 88 2.81 5.91 10.32
CA ALA A 88 3.73 6.83 10.98
C ALA A 88 4.18 6.26 12.33
N PRO A 89 5.47 6.41 12.70
CA PRO A 89 6.00 5.80 13.94
C PRO A 89 5.17 6.09 15.19
N ALA A 90 4.67 7.32 15.33
CA ALA A 90 3.86 7.73 16.47
C ALA A 90 2.49 7.02 16.56
N ALA A 91 2.00 6.48 15.44
CA ALA A 91 0.70 5.80 15.36
C ALA A 91 0.82 4.27 15.31
N ARG A 92 2.03 3.72 15.41
CA ARG A 92 2.23 2.27 15.44
C ARG A 92 1.59 1.67 16.70
N GLY A 93 0.97 0.50 16.54
CA GLY A 93 0.22 -0.14 17.61
C GLY A 93 -1.22 0.37 17.74
N SER A 94 -1.67 1.31 16.90
CA SER A 94 -3.03 1.85 16.89
C SER A 94 -4.07 0.94 16.20
N GLY A 95 -3.62 -0.08 15.45
CA GLY A 95 -4.47 -0.89 14.59
C GLY A 95 -4.61 -0.36 13.16
N ALA A 96 -3.92 0.73 12.82
CA ALA A 96 -4.02 1.36 11.50
C ALA A 96 -3.53 0.43 10.38
N ALA A 97 -2.44 -0.31 10.58
CA ALA A 97 -1.91 -1.25 9.58
C ALA A 97 -2.92 -2.36 9.26
N GLU A 98 -3.50 -2.98 10.28
CA GLU A 98 -4.52 -4.00 10.10
C GLU A 98 -5.75 -3.45 9.37
N ALA A 99 -6.21 -2.26 9.77
CA ALA A 99 -7.35 -1.60 9.15
C ALA A 99 -7.09 -1.31 7.66
N LEU A 100 -5.88 -0.86 7.32
CA LEU A 100 -5.48 -0.64 5.92
C LEU A 100 -5.47 -1.94 5.11
N ILE A 101 -4.93 -3.03 5.65
CA ILE A 101 -4.92 -4.33 4.95
C ILE A 101 -6.34 -4.82 4.69
N ARG A 102 -7.23 -4.73 5.70
CA ARG A 102 -8.63 -5.13 5.54
C ARG A 102 -9.34 -4.28 4.48
N ALA A 103 -9.09 -2.99 4.47
CA ALA A 103 -9.63 -2.08 3.44
C ALA A 103 -9.07 -2.41 2.05
N CYS A 104 -7.80 -2.82 1.94
CA CYS A 104 -7.22 -3.31 0.68
C CYS A 104 -7.94 -4.57 0.19
N LEU A 105 -8.28 -5.50 1.08
CA LEU A 105 -9.07 -6.68 0.72
C LEU A 105 -10.46 -6.29 0.22
N ASP A 106 -11.09 -5.31 0.83
CA ASP A 106 -12.40 -4.81 0.38
C ASP A 106 -12.31 -4.15 -1.00
N GLU A 107 -11.24 -3.41 -1.27
CA GLU A 107 -10.98 -2.88 -2.62
C GLU A 107 -10.80 -4.00 -3.64
N CYS A 108 -10.08 -5.05 -3.29
CA CYS A 108 -9.93 -6.23 -4.14
C CYS A 108 -11.29 -6.86 -4.48
N ARG A 109 -12.16 -7.02 -3.48
CA ARG A 109 -13.52 -7.57 -3.68
C ARG A 109 -14.33 -6.70 -4.64
N ARG A 110 -14.32 -5.39 -4.44
CA ARG A 110 -15.04 -4.44 -5.31
C ARG A 110 -14.51 -4.45 -6.74
N HIS A 111 -13.20 -4.62 -6.91
CA HIS A 111 -12.56 -4.66 -8.23
C HIS A 111 -12.72 -6.01 -8.94
N GLY A 112 -13.12 -7.06 -8.23
CA GLY A 112 -13.15 -8.42 -8.77
C GLY A 112 -11.79 -9.12 -8.80
N ALA A 113 -10.83 -8.63 -8.01
CA ALA A 113 -9.52 -9.27 -7.86
C ALA A 113 -9.62 -10.50 -6.95
N ALA A 114 -8.93 -11.57 -7.34
CA ALA A 114 -8.99 -12.85 -6.65
C ALA A 114 -8.01 -12.95 -5.47
N LEU A 115 -7.00 -12.07 -5.41
CA LEU A 115 -5.90 -12.18 -4.47
C LEU A 115 -5.31 -10.80 -4.21
N LEU A 116 -4.85 -10.59 -2.99
CA LEU A 116 -4.00 -9.46 -2.60
C LEU A 116 -2.63 -10.03 -2.24
N THR A 117 -1.57 -9.51 -2.86
CA THR A 117 -0.19 -9.91 -2.58
C THR A 117 0.62 -8.71 -2.10
N TRP A 118 1.67 -8.96 -1.34
CA TRP A 118 2.64 -7.94 -0.91
C TRP A 118 3.94 -8.61 -0.48
N GLN A 119 4.96 -7.78 -0.29
CA GLN A 119 6.28 -8.21 0.14
C GLN A 119 6.66 -7.51 1.44
N THR A 120 7.55 -8.13 2.18
CA THR A 120 8.18 -7.53 3.35
C THR A 120 9.62 -8.00 3.45
N ALA A 121 10.46 -7.23 4.13
CA ALA A 121 11.84 -7.64 4.38
C ALA A 121 11.88 -8.87 5.29
N LYS A 122 12.84 -9.76 5.03
CA LYS A 122 12.98 -11.01 5.80
C LYS A 122 13.24 -10.81 7.29
N ASP A 123 13.83 -9.66 7.65
CA ASP A 123 14.12 -9.28 9.02
C ASP A 123 13.03 -8.42 9.68
N ASN A 124 11.97 -8.08 8.96
CA ASN A 124 10.85 -7.33 9.51
C ASN A 124 9.87 -8.26 10.24
N GLU A 125 10.31 -8.78 11.38
CA GLU A 125 9.53 -9.76 12.17
C GLU A 125 8.23 -9.19 12.69
N ARG A 126 8.20 -7.90 13.04
CA ARG A 126 6.99 -7.25 13.53
C ARG A 126 5.88 -7.26 12.49
N ALA A 127 6.19 -6.89 11.25
CA ALA A 127 5.24 -6.93 10.15
C ALA A 127 4.78 -8.37 9.87
N GLN A 128 5.72 -9.31 9.87
CA GLN A 128 5.41 -10.72 9.63
C GLN A 128 4.44 -11.28 10.66
N ARG A 129 4.58 -10.91 11.94
CA ARG A 129 3.63 -11.34 12.98
C ARG A 129 2.21 -10.84 12.69
N LEU A 130 2.07 -9.61 12.23
CA LEU A 130 0.76 -9.09 11.81
C LEU A 130 0.19 -9.88 10.64
N TYR A 131 1.00 -10.10 9.60
CA TYR A 131 0.55 -10.81 8.40
C TYR A 131 0.17 -12.26 8.69
N ASP A 132 0.95 -12.96 9.51
CA ASP A 132 0.66 -14.33 9.95
C ASP A 132 -0.66 -14.38 10.74
N ARG A 133 -0.88 -13.43 11.65
CA ARG A 133 -2.12 -13.33 12.42
C ARG A 133 -3.34 -13.10 11.53
N LEU A 134 -3.19 -12.38 10.43
CA LEU A 134 -4.26 -12.14 9.47
C LEU A 134 -4.51 -13.33 8.54
N GLY A 135 -3.71 -14.38 8.61
CA GLY A 135 -3.83 -15.57 7.77
C GLY A 135 -3.07 -15.47 6.46
N GLY A 136 -2.14 -14.54 6.34
CA GLY A 136 -1.28 -14.40 5.16
C GLY A 136 -0.41 -15.64 4.95
N ARG A 137 -0.21 -16.02 3.70
CA ARG A 137 0.66 -17.14 3.34
C ARG A 137 1.99 -16.62 2.83
N ARG A 138 3.08 -17.11 3.41
CA ARG A 138 4.43 -16.78 2.95
C ARG A 138 4.75 -17.52 1.66
N SER A 139 5.48 -16.87 0.75
CA SER A 139 6.03 -17.51 -0.42
C SER A 139 7.55 -17.69 -0.27
N GLU A 140 8.11 -18.53 -1.14
CA GLU A 140 9.55 -18.77 -1.21
C GLU A 140 10.15 -18.23 -2.52
N TRP A 141 9.38 -17.41 -3.27
CA TRP A 141 9.85 -16.81 -4.51
C TRP A 141 10.94 -15.78 -4.23
N LEU A 142 11.95 -15.75 -5.09
CA LEU A 142 12.96 -14.69 -5.08
C LEU A 142 12.58 -13.63 -6.07
N ASP A 143 12.78 -12.38 -5.69
CA ASP A 143 12.57 -11.24 -6.57
C ASP A 143 13.88 -10.87 -7.28
N TYR A 144 13.80 -10.62 -8.57
CA TYR A 144 14.90 -10.14 -9.39
C TYR A 144 14.49 -8.81 -10.02
N SER A 145 15.45 -7.92 -10.18
CA SER A 145 15.24 -6.66 -10.88
C SER A 145 16.41 -6.34 -11.80
N LEU A 146 16.12 -5.69 -12.91
CA LEU A 146 17.10 -5.12 -13.82
C LEU A 146 16.68 -3.70 -14.12
N ALA A 147 17.59 -2.75 -14.00
CA ALA A 147 17.32 -1.40 -14.48
C ALA A 147 17.13 -1.42 -16.00
N VAL A 148 16.13 -0.69 -16.50
CA VAL A 148 15.87 -0.62 -17.94
C VAL A 148 17.02 0.12 -18.63
N ASP A 149 17.47 1.22 -18.03
CA ASP A 149 18.63 1.99 -18.46
C ASP A 149 19.65 1.96 -17.30
N PRO A 150 20.71 1.13 -17.42
CA PRO A 150 21.70 1.00 -16.36
C PRO A 150 22.58 2.24 -16.17
#